data_901197f5e96a62002a4b4017c7653c60
#
_entry.id   901197f5e96a62002a4b4017c7653c60
#
_cell.length_a   1.000
_cell.length_b   1.000
_cell.length_c   1.000
_cell.angle_alpha   90.00
_cell.angle_beta   90.00
_cell.angle_gamma   90.00
#
_symmetry.space_group_name_H-M   'P 1'
#
loop_
_entity.id
_entity.type
_entity.pdbx_description
1 polymer ?
#
loop_
_entity_poly.entity_id
_entity_poly.type
_entity_poly.pdbx_seq_one_letter_code
_entity_poly.pdbx_strand_id
1 'polypeptide(L)' 'MNEHELELQELFRELEEDISRLSSMIRSVKSDLNLNHDWRAKDALETMSILNQRIGANLFRIYSIVERRVNGGAKE' A
#
# COMPACT_ATOMS: atom_id res chain seq x y z
N MET A 1 -18.86 16.75 4.76
CA MET A 1 -17.90 15.87 4.09
C MET A 1 -18.65 14.73 3.41
N ASN A 2 -18.38 14.47 2.14
CA ASN A 2 -19.07 13.41 1.42
C ASN A 2 -18.40 12.05 1.62
N GLU A 3 -19.06 11.00 1.17
CA GLU A 3 -18.58 9.62 1.35
C GLU A 3 -17.21 9.39 0.73
N HIS A 4 -16.96 9.99 -0.45
CA HIS A 4 -15.71 9.81 -1.14
C HIS A 4 -14.53 10.43 -0.39
N GLU A 5 -14.76 11.54 0.31
CA GLU A 5 -13.70 12.15 1.11
C GLU A 5 -13.32 11.31 2.31
N LEU A 6 -14.34 10.73 2.98
CA LEU A 6 -14.09 9.80 4.08
C LEU A 6 -13.38 8.56 3.57
N GLU A 7 -13.81 8.03 2.45
CA GLU A 7 -13.18 6.87 1.84
C GLU A 7 -11.73 7.16 1.47
N LEU A 8 -11.46 8.33 0.88
CA LEU A 8 -10.08 8.71 0.54
C LEU A 8 -9.20 8.81 1.77
N GLN A 9 -9.69 9.40 2.85
CA GLN A 9 -8.94 9.49 4.10
C GLN A 9 -8.56 8.11 4.62
N GLU A 10 -9.51 7.17 4.62
CA GLU A 10 -9.26 5.81 5.06
C GLU A 10 -8.26 5.09 4.15
N LEU A 11 -8.41 5.25 2.84
CA LEU A 11 -7.49 4.63 1.88
C LEU A 11 -6.07 5.15 2.05
N PHE A 12 -5.90 6.46 2.24
CA PHE A 12 -4.57 7.02 2.47
C PHE A 12 -3.98 6.55 3.79
N ARG A 13 -4.80 6.47 4.84
CA ARG A 13 -4.34 5.97 6.13
C ARG A 13 -3.83 4.53 6.02
N GLU A 14 -4.61 3.67 5.38
CA GLU A 14 -4.21 2.27 5.16
C GLU A 14 -2.94 2.18 4.29
N LEU A 15 -2.89 3.00 3.25
CA LEU A 15 -1.74 3.03 2.35
C LEU A 15 -0.47 3.41 3.10
N GLU A 16 -0.53 4.46 3.92
CA GLU A 16 0.62 4.90 4.70
C GLU A 16 1.08 3.84 5.70
N GLU A 17 0.12 3.18 6.36
CA GLU A 17 0.43 2.09 7.28
C GLU A 17 1.09 0.92 6.56
N ASP A 18 0.56 0.54 5.41
CA ASP A 18 1.08 -0.59 4.63
C ASP A 18 2.47 -0.29 4.08
N ILE A 19 2.71 0.92 3.62
CA ILE A 19 4.03 1.33 3.11
C ILE A 19 5.04 1.34 4.26
N SER A 20 4.65 1.84 5.42
CA SER A 20 5.52 1.84 6.59
C SER A 20 5.90 0.41 7.01
N ARG A 21 4.92 -0.47 7.00
CA ARG A 21 5.15 -1.90 7.32
C ARG A 21 6.08 -2.54 6.29
N LEU A 22 5.86 -2.25 5.01
CA LEU A 22 6.70 -2.76 3.92
C LEU A 22 8.13 -2.30 4.09
N SER A 23 8.36 -1.03 4.42
CA SER A 23 9.70 -0.49 4.68
C SER A 23 10.40 -1.21 5.82
N SER A 24 9.68 -1.47 6.91
CA SER A 24 10.23 -2.21 8.06
C SER A 24 10.61 -3.63 7.65
N MET A 25 9.76 -4.28 6.86
CA MET A 25 10.02 -5.66 6.42
C MET A 25 11.22 -5.74 5.48
N ILE A 26 11.42 -4.74 4.64
CA ILE A 26 12.60 -4.67 3.77
C ILE A 26 13.87 -4.70 4.62
N ARG A 27 13.91 -3.92 5.68
CA ARG A 27 15.06 -3.89 6.59
C ARG A 27 15.28 -5.24 7.27
N SER A 28 14.19 -5.87 7.71
CA SER A 28 14.27 -7.19 8.32
C SER A 28 14.80 -8.24 7.36
N VAL A 29 14.32 -8.22 6.12
CA VAL A 29 14.79 -9.16 5.09
C VAL A 29 16.27 -9.00 4.83
N LYS A 30 16.73 -7.75 4.69
CA LYS A 30 18.16 -7.47 4.47
C LYS A 30 18.99 -7.99 5.62
N SER A 31 18.55 -7.78 6.85
CA SER A 31 19.22 -8.28 8.04
C SER A 31 19.26 -9.81 8.08
N ASP A 32 18.11 -10.44 7.81
CA ASP A 32 18.00 -11.90 7.82
C ASP A 32 18.92 -12.53 6.78
N LEU A 33 19.01 -11.96 5.59
CA LEU A 33 19.88 -12.46 4.54
C LEU A 33 21.36 -12.31 4.93
N ASN A 34 21.73 -11.20 5.57
CA ASN A 34 23.09 -10.98 6.05
C ASN A 34 23.49 -12.00 7.11
N LEU A 35 22.53 -12.47 7.88
CA LEU A 35 22.75 -13.46 8.94
C LEU A 35 22.50 -14.90 8.47
N ASN A 36 22.24 -15.09 7.18
CA ASN A 36 21.96 -16.39 6.58
C ASN A 36 20.66 -17.02 7.13
N HIS A 37 19.71 -16.18 7.54
CA HIS A 37 18.38 -16.62 7.96
C HIS A 37 17.44 -16.66 6.74
N ASP A 38 17.77 -17.48 5.76
CA ASP A 38 17.10 -17.45 4.46
C ASP A 38 15.62 -17.82 4.54
N TRP A 39 15.25 -18.73 5.45
CA TRP A 39 13.86 -19.11 5.63
C TRP A 39 13.01 -17.96 6.16
N ARG A 40 13.55 -17.17 7.09
CA ARG A 40 12.86 -15.98 7.60
C ARG A 40 12.69 -14.94 6.51
N ALA A 41 13.73 -14.74 5.72
CA ALA A 41 13.68 -13.81 4.60
C ALA A 41 12.63 -14.24 3.59
N LYS A 42 12.58 -15.53 3.27
CA LYS A 42 11.59 -16.06 2.33
C LYS A 42 10.15 -15.83 2.83
N ASP A 43 9.90 -16.15 4.09
CA ASP A 43 8.56 -15.97 4.69
C ASP A 43 8.17 -14.50 4.67
N ALA A 44 9.09 -13.61 5.02
CA ALA A 44 8.83 -12.18 4.99
C ALA A 44 8.52 -11.70 3.58
N LEU A 45 9.25 -12.18 2.58
CA LEU A 45 9.00 -11.80 1.19
C LEU A 45 7.62 -12.24 0.71
N GLU A 46 7.15 -13.41 1.15
CA GLU A 46 5.79 -13.86 0.83
C GLU A 46 4.75 -12.91 1.42
N THR A 47 4.92 -12.52 2.68
CA THR A 47 4.04 -11.55 3.32
C THR A 47 4.09 -10.19 2.63
N MET A 48 5.28 -9.76 2.24
CA MET A 48 5.46 -8.50 1.51
C MET A 48 4.74 -8.52 0.16
N SER A 49 4.71 -9.67 -0.50
CA SER A 49 3.99 -9.82 -1.77
C SER A 49 2.49 -9.59 -1.58
N ILE A 50 1.92 -10.15 -0.52
CA ILE A 50 0.50 -9.96 -0.20
C ILE A 50 0.23 -8.49 0.14
N LEU A 51 1.10 -7.89 0.93
CA LEU A 51 0.99 -6.49 1.31
C LEU A 51 1.06 -5.57 0.09
N ASN A 52 1.94 -5.91 -0.86
CA ASN A 52 2.08 -5.16 -2.10
C ASN A 52 0.79 -5.21 -2.94
N GLN A 53 0.13 -6.35 -2.98
CA GLN A 53 -1.16 -6.49 -3.68
C GLN A 53 -2.21 -5.57 -3.06
N ARG A 54 -2.26 -5.48 -1.75
CA ARG A 54 -3.21 -4.60 -1.06
C ARG A 54 -2.89 -3.13 -1.32
N ILE A 55 -1.61 -2.77 -1.29
CA ILE A 55 -1.17 -1.42 -1.64
C ILE A 55 -1.64 -1.07 -3.06
N GLY A 56 -1.44 -1.98 -4.00
CA GLY A 56 -1.85 -1.78 -5.39
C GLY A 56 -3.36 -1.60 -5.53
N ALA A 57 -4.14 -2.41 -4.82
CA ALA A 57 -5.60 -2.30 -4.84
C ALA A 57 -6.07 -0.95 -4.29
N ASN A 58 -5.46 -0.50 -3.20
CA ASN A 58 -5.81 0.79 -2.60
C ASN A 58 -5.41 1.96 -3.51
N LEU A 59 -4.25 1.88 -4.14
CA LEU A 59 -3.83 2.89 -5.11
C LEU A 59 -4.79 2.97 -6.29
N PHE A 60 -5.23 1.82 -6.79
CA PHE A 60 -6.18 1.77 -7.89
C PHE A 60 -7.51 2.42 -7.49
N ARG A 61 -7.98 2.15 -6.29
CA ARG A 61 -9.22 2.74 -5.78
C ARG A 61 -9.10 4.25 -5.66
N ILE A 62 -7.98 4.73 -5.10
CA ILE A 62 -7.71 6.17 -5.00
C ILE A 62 -7.69 6.80 -6.39
N TYR A 63 -6.98 6.17 -7.32
CA TYR A 63 -6.91 6.64 -8.70
C TYR A 63 -8.31 6.78 -9.31
N SER A 64 -9.16 5.77 -9.13
CA SER A 64 -10.52 5.78 -9.68
C SER A 64 -11.35 6.94 -9.14
N ILE A 65 -11.24 7.22 -7.84
CA ILE A 65 -11.97 8.32 -7.22
C ILE A 65 -11.49 9.66 -7.78
N VAL A 66 -10.17 9.83 -7.86
CA VAL A 66 -9.56 11.08 -8.36
C VAL A 66 -9.89 11.27 -9.84
N GLU A 67 -9.85 10.20 -10.62
CA GLU A 67 -10.19 10.25 -12.03
C GLU A 67 -11.61 10.77 -12.24
N ARG A 68 -12.55 10.29 -11.44
CA ARG A 68 -13.93 10.76 -11.50
C ARG A 68 -14.04 12.25 -11.19
N ARG A 69 -13.26 12.73 -10.21
CA ARG A 69 -13.25 14.15 -9.87
C ARG A 69 -12.72 15.00 -11.03
N VAL A 70 -11.63 14.54 -11.65
CA VAL A 70 -11.04 15.25 -12.79
C VAL A 70 -12.04 15.31 -13.94
N ASN A 71 -12.66 14.18 -14.27
CA ASN A 71 -13.62 14.11 -15.37
C ASN A 71 -14.89 14.92 -15.05
N GLY A 72 -15.36 14.86 -13.82
CA GLY A 72 -16.51 15.66 -13.38
C GLY A 72 -16.21 17.14 -13.38
N GLY A 73 -15.04 17.51 -12.87
CA GLY A 73 -14.60 18.90 -12.86
C GLY A 73 -14.40 19.48 -14.26
N ALA A 74 -13.91 18.67 -15.19
CA ALA A 74 -13.70 19.09 -16.56
C ALA A 74 -15.02 19.46 -17.27
N LYS A 75 -16.13 18.96 -16.79
CA LYS A 75 -17.45 19.23 -17.35
C LYS A 75 -18.09 20.49 -16.79
N GLU A 76 -17.58 20.96 -15.70
CA GLU A 76 -18.09 22.16 -15.05
C GLU A 76 -17.50 23.41 -15.66
#